data_f080dcc974356503376084d3346ac65c
#
_entry.id   f080dcc974356503376084d3346ac65c
#
_cell.length_a   1.000
_cell.length_b   1.000
_cell.length_c   1.000
_cell.angle_alpha   90.00
_cell.angle_beta   90.00
_cell.angle_gamma   90.00
#
_symmetry.space_group_name_H-M   'P 1'
#
loop_
_entity.id
_entity.type
_entity.pdbx_description
1 polymer ?
#
loop_
_entity_poly.entity_id
_entity_poly.type
_entity_poly.pdbx_seq_one_letter_code
_entity_poly.pdbx_strand_id
1 'polypeptide(L)'
;MKINKKKFIYLISPLKIKKSFYSDLIKIFKTNKVSFFQLRLKKKSFKQKLIIGKKIKKICKNFNVKFLINDDVFLTKKLNADGCHLGQKDMNALDARKIIGNKIIGVTCHNSIKLAKVALLKKADYLAFGAFNLSKTKKVKYKASINTIKKAKKITDKPIVVIGGINSNNYQNLLLNKANFLAISGYIWKNKKMKPIDAINKII
;
A
#
# COMPACT_ATOMS: atom_id res chain seq x y z
N MET A 1 16.36 5.80 20.37
CA MET A 1 15.78 4.49 20.01
C MET A 1 16.08 4.23 18.51
N LYS A 2 17.02 3.33 18.18
CA LYS A 2 17.36 2.99 16.79
C LYS A 2 16.16 2.28 16.18
N ILE A 3 15.50 2.90 15.19
CA ILE A 3 14.49 2.22 14.37
C ILE A 3 15.23 1.12 13.62
N ASN A 4 14.98 -0.11 14.02
CA ASN A 4 15.57 -1.29 13.37
C ASN A 4 15.28 -1.22 11.87
N LYS A 5 16.28 -1.44 10.99
CA LYS A 5 16.19 -1.31 9.52
C LYS A 5 15.20 -2.29 8.86
N LYS A 6 14.00 -2.46 9.40
CA LYS A 6 12.93 -3.25 8.80
C LYS A 6 12.36 -2.52 7.57
N LYS A 7 12.11 -3.26 6.51
CA LYS A 7 11.34 -2.79 5.36
C LYS A 7 9.95 -2.36 5.83
N PHE A 8 9.61 -1.09 5.80
CA PHE A 8 8.31 -0.57 6.27
C PHE A 8 7.54 0.22 5.19
N ILE A 9 8.09 0.33 3.99
CA ILE A 9 7.43 1.06 2.91
C ILE A 9 6.50 0.14 2.14
N TYR A 10 5.27 0.60 2.00
CA TYR A 10 4.25 0.07 1.13
C TYR A 10 4.11 1.03 -0.07
N LEU A 11 4.79 0.73 -1.17
CA LEU A 11 4.81 1.61 -2.34
C LEU A 11 3.60 1.37 -3.23
N ILE A 12 2.84 2.44 -3.53
CA ILE A 12 1.71 2.38 -4.46
C ILE A 12 2.14 2.98 -5.80
N SER A 13 1.82 2.32 -6.91
CA SER A 13 2.15 2.78 -8.26
C SER A 13 1.62 4.18 -8.57
N PRO A 14 2.23 4.92 -9.51
CA PRO A 14 1.60 6.12 -10.07
C PRO A 14 0.34 5.73 -10.88
N LEU A 15 -0.53 6.71 -11.14
CA LEU A 15 -1.75 6.50 -11.94
C LEU A 15 -1.47 6.20 -13.42
N LYS A 16 -0.33 6.70 -13.94
CA LYS A 16 0.16 6.47 -15.31
C LYS A 16 1.56 5.87 -15.24
N ILE A 17 1.78 4.78 -15.95
CA ILE A 17 3.09 4.13 -16.08
C ILE A 17 3.80 4.74 -17.29
N LYS A 18 4.87 5.50 -17.06
CA LYS A 18 5.77 6.07 -18.08
C LYS A 18 6.90 5.06 -18.41
N LYS A 19 7.65 5.29 -19.50
CA LYS A 19 8.81 4.44 -19.87
C LYS A 19 9.85 4.34 -18.74
N SER A 20 10.19 5.46 -18.08
CA SER A 20 11.14 5.50 -16.97
C SER A 20 10.68 4.77 -15.69
N PHE A 21 9.38 4.48 -15.55
CA PHE A 21 8.84 3.89 -14.33
C PHE A 21 9.54 2.59 -13.92
N TYR A 22 9.84 1.72 -14.86
CA TYR A 22 10.43 0.41 -14.54
C TYR A 22 11.87 0.54 -14.03
N SER A 23 12.67 1.41 -14.64
CA SER A 23 14.03 1.71 -14.16
C SER A 23 14.01 2.40 -12.79
N ASP A 24 13.10 3.34 -12.58
CA ASP A 24 12.91 3.99 -11.28
C ASP A 24 12.46 3.01 -10.20
N LEU A 25 11.55 2.08 -10.55
CA LEU A 25 11.09 1.04 -9.63
C LEU A 25 12.23 0.11 -9.20
N ILE A 26 13.09 -0.30 -10.13
CA ILE A 26 14.26 -1.11 -9.84
C ILE A 26 15.23 -0.36 -8.92
N LYS A 27 15.54 0.91 -9.20
CA LYS A 27 16.39 1.74 -8.33
C LYS A 27 15.82 1.83 -6.91
N ILE A 28 14.50 2.06 -6.79
CA ILE A 28 13.82 2.10 -5.50
C ILE A 28 13.93 0.76 -4.76
N PHE A 29 13.71 -0.37 -5.43
CA PHE A 29 13.78 -1.68 -4.77
C PHE A 29 15.20 -2.05 -4.32
N LYS A 30 16.23 -1.59 -5.03
CA LYS A 30 17.63 -1.73 -4.58
C LYS A 30 17.93 -1.06 -3.24
N THR A 31 17.12 -0.09 -2.79
CA THR A 31 17.26 0.51 -1.44
C THR A 31 16.90 -0.44 -0.30
N ASN A 32 16.30 -1.58 -0.59
CA ASN A 32 15.82 -2.57 0.38
C ASN A 32 14.83 -2.04 1.43
N LYS A 33 14.13 -0.92 1.16
CA LYS A 33 13.18 -0.28 2.10
C LYS A 33 11.73 -0.72 1.88
N VAL A 34 11.41 -1.32 0.70
CA VAL A 34 10.04 -1.62 0.26
C VAL A 34 9.67 -3.06 0.59
N SER A 35 8.59 -3.25 1.36
CA SER A 35 8.00 -4.56 1.64
C SER A 35 6.91 -4.95 0.64
N PHE A 36 6.07 -3.97 0.28
CA PHE A 36 4.91 -4.17 -0.57
C PHE A 36 4.92 -3.20 -1.74
N PHE A 37 4.53 -3.69 -2.91
CA PHE A 37 4.22 -2.85 -4.06
C PHE A 37 2.78 -3.10 -4.51
N GLN A 38 1.94 -2.06 -4.54
CA GLN A 38 0.56 -2.13 -5.00
C GLN A 38 0.43 -1.54 -6.41
N LEU A 39 -0.06 -2.33 -7.37
CA LEU A 39 -0.43 -1.86 -8.70
C LEU A 39 -1.82 -1.24 -8.67
N ARG A 40 -1.92 0.09 -8.89
CA ARG A 40 -3.17 0.86 -8.83
C ARG A 40 -3.40 1.66 -10.11
N LEU A 41 -4.06 1.05 -11.09
CA LEU A 41 -4.33 1.60 -12.43
C LEU A 41 -5.83 1.66 -12.73
N LYS A 42 -6.58 2.52 -12.02
CA LYS A 42 -8.06 2.57 -12.08
C LYS A 42 -8.65 2.81 -13.48
N LYS A 43 -7.92 3.53 -14.35
CA LYS A 43 -8.39 3.91 -15.70
C LYS A 43 -7.91 2.96 -16.81
N LYS A 44 -7.26 1.84 -16.47
CA LYS A 44 -6.74 0.88 -17.43
C LYS A 44 -7.66 -0.33 -17.55
N SER A 45 -7.80 -0.88 -18.79
CA SER A 45 -8.52 -2.11 -19.02
C SER A 45 -7.85 -3.31 -18.34
N PHE A 46 -8.58 -4.40 -18.16
CA PHE A 46 -8.06 -5.64 -17.58
C PHE A 46 -6.82 -6.14 -18.35
N LYS A 47 -6.90 -6.19 -19.69
CA LYS A 47 -5.79 -6.60 -20.59
C LYS A 47 -4.54 -5.73 -20.37
N GLN A 48 -4.70 -4.41 -20.28
CA GLN A 48 -3.59 -3.49 -20.03
C GLN A 48 -2.98 -3.69 -18.64
N LYS A 49 -3.81 -3.84 -17.60
CA LYS A 49 -3.35 -4.15 -16.24
C LYS A 49 -2.60 -5.47 -16.18
N LEU A 50 -3.06 -6.49 -16.91
CA LEU A 50 -2.43 -7.81 -16.97
C LEU A 50 -1.02 -7.73 -17.57
N ILE A 51 -0.85 -7.05 -18.71
CA ILE A 51 0.45 -6.87 -19.37
C ILE A 51 1.43 -6.14 -18.45
N ILE A 52 1.01 -5.01 -17.89
CA ILE A 52 1.84 -4.21 -16.96
C ILE A 52 2.16 -5.01 -15.70
N GLY A 53 1.15 -5.70 -15.15
CA GLY A 53 1.28 -6.49 -13.94
C GLY A 53 2.28 -7.64 -14.07
N LYS A 54 2.30 -8.35 -15.21
CA LYS A 54 3.30 -9.40 -15.48
C LYS A 54 4.74 -8.87 -15.37
N LYS A 55 5.03 -7.71 -15.98
CA LYS A 55 6.36 -7.07 -15.92
C LYS A 55 6.72 -6.69 -14.50
N ILE A 56 5.80 -6.06 -13.78
CA ILE A 56 6.04 -5.60 -12.40
C ILE A 56 6.19 -6.81 -11.45
N LYS A 57 5.39 -7.85 -11.60
CA LYS A 57 5.52 -9.08 -10.79
C LYS A 57 6.93 -9.67 -10.89
N LYS A 58 7.50 -9.75 -12.11
CA LYS A 58 8.88 -10.23 -12.31
C LYS A 58 9.88 -9.37 -11.54
N ILE A 59 9.75 -8.04 -11.60
CA ILE A 59 10.60 -7.11 -10.84
C ILE A 59 10.42 -7.33 -9.34
N CYS A 60 9.18 -7.39 -8.83
CA CYS A 60 8.91 -7.60 -7.40
C CYS A 60 9.54 -8.89 -6.89
N LYS A 61 9.43 -10.00 -7.66
CA LYS A 61 10.04 -11.30 -7.32
C LYS A 61 11.56 -11.19 -7.17
N ASN A 62 12.24 -10.51 -8.09
CA ASN A 62 13.70 -10.37 -8.06
C ASN A 62 14.23 -9.60 -6.82
N PHE A 63 13.40 -8.76 -6.21
CA PHE A 63 13.78 -7.96 -5.03
C PHE A 63 13.07 -8.41 -3.74
N ASN A 64 12.40 -9.56 -3.76
CA ASN A 64 11.61 -10.05 -2.62
C ASN A 64 10.64 -9.01 -2.05
N VAL A 65 9.91 -8.32 -2.97
CA VAL A 65 8.85 -7.35 -2.65
C VAL A 65 7.50 -8.01 -2.93
N LYS A 66 6.59 -7.99 -1.97
CA LYS A 66 5.24 -8.55 -2.13
C LYS A 66 4.42 -7.71 -3.12
N PHE A 67 3.91 -8.35 -4.16
CA PHE A 67 3.15 -7.72 -5.23
C PHE A 67 1.65 -7.80 -4.97
N LEU A 68 0.99 -6.66 -4.78
CA LEU A 68 -0.44 -6.57 -4.51
C LEU A 68 -1.18 -5.84 -5.63
N ILE A 69 -2.43 -6.26 -5.88
CA ILE A 69 -3.33 -5.63 -6.85
C ILE A 69 -4.37 -4.79 -6.11
N ASN A 70 -4.63 -3.59 -6.61
CA ASN A 70 -5.66 -2.70 -6.06
C ASN A 70 -7.04 -3.07 -6.60
N ASP A 71 -8.02 -3.29 -5.72
CA ASP A 71 -9.45 -3.51 -5.95
C ASP A 71 -9.81 -4.82 -6.70
N ASP A 72 -8.94 -5.39 -7.51
CA ASP A 72 -9.25 -6.39 -8.54
C ASP A 72 -8.78 -7.81 -8.13
N VAL A 73 -9.70 -8.58 -7.54
CA VAL A 73 -9.45 -9.95 -7.03
C VAL A 73 -9.19 -10.94 -8.18
N PHE A 74 -9.91 -10.79 -9.29
CA PHE A 74 -9.73 -11.68 -10.45
C PHE A 74 -8.39 -11.45 -11.14
N LEU A 75 -7.95 -10.20 -11.25
CA LEU A 75 -6.61 -9.87 -11.74
C LEU A 75 -5.53 -10.41 -10.80
N THR A 76 -5.76 -10.38 -9.48
CA THR A 76 -4.86 -10.96 -8.47
C THR A 76 -4.67 -12.46 -8.74
N LYS A 77 -5.77 -13.20 -8.94
CA LYS A 77 -5.73 -14.63 -9.30
C LYS A 77 -5.01 -14.86 -10.63
N LYS A 78 -5.39 -14.13 -11.68
CA LYS A 78 -4.82 -14.29 -13.04
C LYS A 78 -3.33 -13.98 -13.11
N LEU A 79 -2.85 -12.99 -12.36
CA LEU A 79 -1.43 -12.67 -12.24
C LEU A 79 -0.69 -13.59 -11.27
N ASN A 80 -1.39 -14.41 -10.50
CA ASN A 80 -0.84 -15.07 -9.33
C ASN A 80 0.00 -14.09 -8.48
N ALA A 81 -0.58 -12.91 -8.17
CA ALA A 81 0.03 -11.92 -7.31
C ALA A 81 0.04 -12.40 -5.86
N ASP A 82 0.84 -11.77 -4.98
CA ASP A 82 0.90 -12.14 -3.55
C ASP A 82 -0.39 -11.79 -2.80
N GLY A 83 -1.22 -10.89 -3.34
CA GLY A 83 -2.51 -10.53 -2.74
C GLY A 83 -3.17 -9.32 -3.39
N CYS A 84 -4.20 -8.79 -2.72
CA CYS A 84 -4.93 -7.60 -3.13
C CYS A 84 -5.18 -6.63 -1.97
N HIS A 85 -5.51 -5.39 -2.34
CA HIS A 85 -5.98 -4.36 -1.40
C HIS A 85 -7.37 -3.89 -1.82
N LEU A 86 -8.34 -3.96 -0.91
CA LEU A 86 -9.75 -3.71 -1.15
C LEU A 86 -10.23 -2.46 -0.41
N GLY A 87 -10.98 -1.62 -1.09
CA GLY A 87 -11.73 -0.52 -0.49
C GLY A 87 -13.13 -0.94 -0.07
N GLN A 88 -13.89 0.00 0.52
CA GLN A 88 -15.22 -0.29 1.07
C GLN A 88 -16.32 -0.53 0.02
N LYS A 89 -16.06 -0.19 -1.24
CA LYS A 89 -16.99 -0.40 -2.37
C LYS A 89 -16.59 -1.57 -3.26
N ASP A 90 -15.47 -2.21 -2.94
CA ASP A 90 -14.95 -3.34 -3.70
C ASP A 90 -15.50 -4.66 -3.12
N MET A 91 -15.12 -5.79 -3.69
CA MET A 91 -15.46 -7.11 -3.13
C MET A 91 -15.02 -7.19 -1.66
N ASN A 92 -15.86 -7.72 -0.78
CA ASN A 92 -15.48 -7.87 0.62
C ASN A 92 -14.39 -8.95 0.80
N ALA A 93 -13.66 -8.89 1.90
CA ALA A 93 -12.50 -9.76 2.13
C ALA A 93 -12.87 -11.25 2.22
N LEU A 94 -14.05 -11.61 2.72
CA LEU A 94 -14.47 -13.01 2.82
C LEU A 94 -14.70 -13.63 1.44
N ASP A 95 -15.36 -12.92 0.52
CA ASP A 95 -15.58 -13.39 -0.84
C ASP A 95 -14.29 -13.38 -1.66
N ALA A 96 -13.44 -12.37 -1.47
CA ALA A 96 -12.11 -12.36 -2.06
C ALA A 96 -11.29 -13.58 -1.61
N ARG A 97 -11.39 -13.97 -0.32
CA ARG A 97 -10.72 -15.13 0.26
C ARG A 97 -11.11 -16.45 -0.44
N LYS A 98 -12.39 -16.62 -0.80
CA LYS A 98 -12.87 -17.78 -1.56
C LYS A 98 -12.20 -17.90 -2.94
N ILE A 99 -11.86 -16.76 -3.57
CA ILE A 99 -11.29 -16.72 -4.92
C ILE A 99 -9.76 -16.88 -4.93
N ILE A 100 -9.06 -16.23 -3.97
CA ILE A 100 -7.59 -16.17 -3.98
C ILE A 100 -6.92 -16.99 -2.86
N GLY A 101 -7.70 -17.72 -2.05
CA GLY A 101 -7.18 -18.61 -1.02
C GLY A 101 -6.35 -17.88 0.03
N ASN A 102 -5.18 -18.39 0.35
CA ASN A 102 -4.28 -17.89 1.43
C ASN A 102 -3.46 -16.65 1.03
N LYS A 103 -3.78 -15.99 -0.09
CA LYS A 103 -3.09 -14.76 -0.51
C LYS A 103 -3.45 -13.58 0.40
N ILE A 104 -2.57 -12.59 0.46
CA ILE A 104 -2.72 -11.41 1.32
C ILE A 104 -3.94 -10.59 0.90
N ILE A 105 -4.83 -10.29 1.83
CA ILE A 105 -5.97 -9.39 1.65
C ILE A 105 -5.87 -8.23 2.64
N GLY A 106 -5.68 -7.03 2.11
CA GLY A 106 -5.74 -5.82 2.91
C GLY A 106 -7.03 -5.04 2.70
N VAL A 107 -7.51 -4.37 3.72
CA VAL A 107 -8.77 -3.61 3.66
C VAL A 107 -8.58 -2.17 4.13
N THR A 108 -9.10 -1.22 3.33
CA THR A 108 -9.19 0.19 3.72
C THR A 108 -10.28 0.38 4.78
N CYS A 109 -9.91 0.90 5.95
CA CYS A 109 -10.85 1.18 7.06
C CYS A 109 -11.07 2.69 7.28
N HIS A 110 -10.53 3.56 6.42
CA HIS A 110 -10.59 5.01 6.57
C HIS A 110 -10.06 5.46 7.94
N ASN A 111 -10.92 6.02 8.81
CA ASN A 111 -10.62 6.37 10.21
C ASN A 111 -11.53 5.61 11.21
N SER A 112 -12.16 4.52 10.75
CA SER A 112 -13.25 3.83 11.47
C SER A 112 -12.79 2.51 12.07
N ILE A 113 -12.89 2.39 13.38
CA ILE A 113 -12.66 1.14 14.12
C ILE A 113 -13.79 0.13 13.86
N LYS A 114 -15.01 0.60 13.61
CA LYS A 114 -16.14 -0.28 13.21
C LYS A 114 -15.81 -1.02 11.91
N LEU A 115 -15.32 -0.29 10.89
CA LEU A 115 -14.90 -0.93 9.63
C LEU A 115 -13.71 -1.89 9.82
N ALA A 116 -12.79 -1.56 10.74
CA ALA A 116 -11.68 -2.44 11.07
C ALA A 116 -12.16 -3.77 11.68
N LYS A 117 -13.08 -3.73 12.66
CA LYS A 117 -13.70 -4.93 13.25
C LYS A 117 -14.38 -5.80 12.18
N VAL A 118 -15.18 -5.19 11.29
CA VAL A 118 -15.82 -5.91 10.17
C VAL A 118 -14.79 -6.54 9.24
N ALA A 119 -13.70 -5.83 8.90
CA ALA A 119 -12.64 -6.37 8.05
C ALA A 119 -11.93 -7.57 8.70
N LEU A 120 -11.70 -7.53 10.02
CA LEU A 120 -11.10 -8.64 10.78
C LEU A 120 -12.02 -9.87 10.78
N LEU A 121 -13.31 -9.69 11.06
CA LEU A 121 -14.32 -10.78 10.98
C LEU A 121 -14.36 -11.41 9.59
N LYS A 122 -14.13 -10.61 8.53
CA LYS A 122 -14.05 -11.07 7.14
C LYS A 122 -12.65 -11.55 6.73
N LYS A 123 -11.79 -11.88 7.69
CA LYS A 123 -10.45 -12.48 7.49
C LYS A 123 -9.47 -11.62 6.69
N ALA A 124 -9.48 -10.29 6.88
CA ALA A 124 -8.44 -9.42 6.36
C ALA A 124 -7.09 -9.71 7.04
N ASP A 125 -5.98 -9.65 6.28
CA ASP A 125 -4.63 -9.89 6.79
C ASP A 125 -3.96 -8.62 7.31
N TYR A 126 -4.36 -7.44 6.81
CA TYR A 126 -3.94 -6.15 7.33
C TYR A 126 -5.03 -5.09 7.15
N LEU A 127 -4.96 -4.06 7.97
CA LEU A 127 -5.89 -2.93 7.96
C LEU A 127 -5.19 -1.66 7.51
N ALA A 128 -5.82 -0.89 6.62
CA ALA A 128 -5.28 0.40 6.18
C ALA A 128 -6.15 1.57 6.66
N PHE A 129 -5.51 2.53 7.33
CA PHE A 129 -6.15 3.72 7.85
C PHE A 129 -5.61 4.99 7.16
N GLY A 130 -6.47 5.97 6.94
CA GLY A 130 -6.12 7.25 6.32
C GLY A 130 -7.35 8.09 5.93
N ALA A 131 -7.13 9.35 5.51
CA ALA A 131 -5.81 9.93 5.28
C ALA A 131 -5.27 10.58 6.56
N PHE A 132 -3.97 10.44 6.81
CA PHE A 132 -3.31 11.09 7.98
C PHE A 132 -2.99 12.56 7.71
N ASN A 133 -2.66 12.90 6.47
CA ASN A 133 -2.35 14.27 6.06
C ASN A 133 -3.06 14.60 4.75
N LEU A 134 -3.16 15.89 4.45
CA LEU A 134 -3.68 16.36 3.17
C LEU A 134 -2.86 15.76 2.02
N SER A 135 -3.52 15.39 0.94
CA SER A 135 -2.91 14.78 -0.22
C SER A 135 -3.27 15.54 -1.49
N LYS A 136 -2.26 15.92 -2.29
CA LYS A 136 -2.45 16.52 -3.61
C LYS A 136 -3.04 15.53 -4.65
N THR A 137 -3.24 14.27 -4.28
CA THR A 137 -3.68 13.21 -5.22
C THR A 137 -5.16 12.87 -5.10
N LYS A 138 -5.81 13.19 -3.97
CA LYS A 138 -7.23 12.90 -3.75
C LYS A 138 -7.80 13.86 -2.71
N LYS A 139 -9.03 14.35 -2.91
CA LYS A 139 -9.79 15.10 -1.88
C LYS A 139 -9.98 14.19 -0.65
N VAL A 140 -9.54 14.67 0.52
CA VAL A 140 -9.59 13.89 1.77
C VAL A 140 -11.00 13.97 2.33
N LYS A 141 -11.71 12.84 2.32
CA LYS A 141 -13.06 12.72 2.91
C LYS A 141 -13.00 12.25 4.37
N TYR A 142 -11.99 11.44 4.73
CA TYR A 142 -11.81 10.87 6.07
C TYR A 142 -10.43 11.22 6.58
N LYS A 143 -10.35 11.77 7.79
CA LYS A 143 -9.11 12.14 8.46
C LYS A 143 -8.83 11.16 9.60
N ALA A 144 -7.77 10.37 9.46
CA ALA A 144 -7.26 9.51 10.52
C ALA A 144 -6.23 10.27 11.39
N SER A 145 -6.00 9.79 12.60
CA SER A 145 -5.06 10.38 13.56
C SER A 145 -4.27 9.27 14.27
N ILE A 146 -3.28 9.66 15.04
CA ILE A 146 -2.52 8.75 15.92
C ILE A 146 -3.45 7.94 16.83
N ASN A 147 -4.52 8.58 17.33
CA ASN A 147 -5.52 7.89 18.14
C ASN A 147 -6.21 6.75 17.38
N THR A 148 -6.38 6.88 16.06
CA THR A 148 -6.90 5.78 15.21
C THR A 148 -5.98 4.57 15.24
N ILE A 149 -4.65 4.77 15.18
CA ILE A 149 -3.67 3.68 15.29
C ILE A 149 -3.75 3.04 16.67
N LYS A 150 -3.73 3.86 17.73
CA LYS A 150 -3.81 3.37 19.12
C LYS A 150 -5.07 2.53 19.37
N LYS A 151 -6.24 3.00 18.91
CA LYS A 151 -7.50 2.24 18.99
C LYS A 151 -7.48 0.96 18.18
N ALA A 152 -6.89 0.97 16.97
CA ALA A 152 -6.76 -0.21 16.15
C ALA A 152 -5.87 -1.28 16.80
N LYS A 153 -4.76 -0.88 17.41
CA LYS A 153 -3.85 -1.79 18.14
C LYS A 153 -4.48 -2.43 19.40
N LYS A 154 -5.52 -1.84 19.95
CA LYS A 154 -6.29 -2.47 21.06
C LYS A 154 -7.19 -3.62 20.61
N ILE A 155 -7.50 -3.71 19.32
CA ILE A 155 -8.45 -4.71 18.79
C ILE A 155 -7.79 -5.78 17.92
N THR A 156 -6.49 -5.65 17.58
CA THR A 156 -5.81 -6.62 16.71
C THR A 156 -4.30 -6.48 16.73
N ASP A 157 -3.60 -7.61 16.56
CA ASP A 157 -2.17 -7.70 16.28
C ASP A 157 -1.86 -7.71 14.77
N LYS A 158 -2.89 -7.75 13.91
CA LYS A 158 -2.69 -7.67 12.45
C LYS A 158 -1.96 -6.38 12.08
N PRO A 159 -1.16 -6.39 11.01
CA PRO A 159 -0.42 -5.22 10.58
C PRO A 159 -1.34 -4.03 10.27
N ILE A 160 -0.90 -2.84 10.71
CA ILE A 160 -1.55 -1.57 10.42
C ILE A 160 -0.76 -0.84 9.36
N VAL A 161 -1.41 -0.55 8.24
CA VAL A 161 -0.91 0.30 7.17
C VAL A 161 -1.52 1.69 7.31
N VAL A 162 -0.70 2.72 7.27
CA VAL A 162 -1.15 4.12 7.27
C VAL A 162 -0.93 4.76 5.90
N ILE A 163 -1.87 5.60 5.46
CA ILE A 163 -1.87 6.22 4.14
C ILE A 163 -2.34 7.67 4.19
N GLY A 164 -1.89 8.46 3.24
CA GLY A 164 -2.34 9.85 3.01
C GLY A 164 -1.32 10.90 3.40
N GLY A 165 -0.76 11.60 2.41
CA GLY A 165 0.16 12.71 2.57
C GLY A 165 1.46 12.39 3.31
N ILE A 166 1.89 11.13 3.34
CA ILE A 166 3.12 10.70 4.02
C ILE A 166 4.33 11.15 3.21
N ASN A 167 5.31 11.75 3.90
CA ASN A 167 6.56 12.30 3.34
C ASN A 167 7.69 12.24 4.38
N SER A 168 8.87 12.78 4.05
CA SER A 168 10.06 12.78 4.93
C SER A 168 9.86 13.51 6.26
N ASN A 169 8.91 14.46 6.35
CA ASN A 169 8.76 15.30 7.55
C ASN A 169 7.77 14.69 8.57
N ASN A 170 6.94 13.69 8.15
CA ASN A 170 5.86 13.19 9.01
C ASN A 170 5.86 11.67 9.22
N TYR A 171 6.70 10.91 8.51
CA TYR A 171 6.67 9.45 8.56
C TYR A 171 7.14 8.87 9.89
N GLN A 172 8.12 9.49 10.55
CA GLN A 172 8.71 8.99 11.81
C GLN A 172 7.68 8.90 12.93
N ASN A 173 6.87 9.96 13.09
CA ASN A 173 5.82 9.98 14.11
C ASN A 173 4.80 8.84 13.93
N LEU A 174 4.50 8.44 12.69
CA LEU A 174 3.60 7.32 12.41
C LEU A 174 4.21 5.98 12.82
N LEU A 175 5.51 5.77 12.57
CA LEU A 175 6.23 4.56 12.97
C LEU A 175 6.40 4.46 14.49
N LEU A 176 6.75 5.57 15.15
CA LEU A 176 6.85 5.65 16.61
C LEU A 176 5.52 5.30 17.29
N ASN A 177 4.39 5.62 16.66
CA ASN A 177 3.05 5.24 17.12
C ASN A 177 2.58 3.87 16.61
N LYS A 178 3.53 2.95 16.32
CA LYS A 178 3.28 1.53 16.01
C LYS A 178 2.54 1.26 14.69
N ALA A 179 2.57 2.19 13.70
CA ALA A 179 2.24 1.82 12.33
C ALA A 179 3.26 0.80 11.82
N ASN A 180 2.79 -0.27 11.18
CA ASN A 180 3.68 -1.32 10.65
C ASN A 180 4.21 -0.94 9.26
N PHE A 181 3.38 -0.32 8.42
CA PHE A 181 3.74 0.06 7.06
C PHE A 181 3.20 1.43 6.69
N LEU A 182 3.98 2.14 5.87
CA LEU A 182 3.66 3.46 5.33
C LEU A 182 3.30 3.33 3.85
N ALA A 183 2.04 3.54 3.48
CA ALA A 183 1.59 3.50 2.10
C ALA A 183 1.82 4.85 1.42
N ILE A 184 2.74 4.87 0.46
CA ILE A 184 3.23 6.09 -0.18
C ILE A 184 3.09 5.99 -1.70
N SER A 185 2.62 7.07 -2.33
CA SER A 185 2.56 7.19 -3.79
C SER A 185 3.00 8.58 -4.26
N GLY A 186 2.20 9.61 -3.96
CA GLY A 186 2.41 10.96 -4.50
C GLY A 186 3.75 11.58 -4.13
N TYR A 187 4.25 11.36 -2.94
CA TYR A 187 5.54 11.87 -2.50
C TYR A 187 6.70 11.32 -3.35
N ILE A 188 6.61 10.07 -3.77
CA ILE A 188 7.64 9.41 -4.60
C ILE A 188 7.45 9.77 -6.09
N TRP A 189 6.23 9.61 -6.65
CA TRP A 189 6.01 9.67 -8.09
C TRP A 189 5.62 11.03 -8.64
N LYS A 190 5.16 11.95 -7.79
CA LYS A 190 4.69 13.30 -8.19
C LYS A 190 5.57 14.41 -7.61
N ASN A 191 6.73 14.08 -7.09
CA ASN A 191 7.67 15.07 -6.59
C ASN A 191 8.28 15.83 -7.78
N LYS A 192 8.11 17.16 -7.78
CA LYS A 192 8.67 18.02 -8.83
C LYS A 192 10.13 18.40 -8.59
N LYS A 193 10.60 18.29 -7.31
CA LYS A 193 11.93 18.74 -6.88
C LYS A 193 12.96 17.60 -6.78
N MET A 194 12.50 16.33 -6.77
CA MET A 194 13.36 15.17 -6.53
C MET A 194 12.99 14.02 -7.47
N LYS A 195 13.99 13.25 -7.89
CA LYS A 195 13.79 11.96 -8.56
C LYS A 195 13.16 10.95 -7.57
N PRO A 196 12.46 9.90 -8.05
CA PRO A 196 11.85 8.91 -7.17
C PRO A 196 12.82 8.23 -6.19
N ILE A 197 14.06 7.99 -6.61
CA ILE A 197 15.11 7.41 -5.77
C ILE A 197 15.53 8.37 -4.64
N ASP A 198 15.65 9.65 -4.92
CA ASP A 198 16.03 10.64 -3.91
C ASP A 198 14.91 10.84 -2.88
N ALA A 199 13.66 10.83 -3.36
CA ALA A 199 12.49 10.94 -2.49
C ALA A 199 12.38 9.76 -1.51
N ILE A 200 12.65 8.52 -1.96
CA ILE A 200 12.58 7.35 -1.06
C ILE A 200 13.77 7.32 -0.10
N ASN A 201 14.93 7.83 -0.50
CA ASN A 201 16.09 7.91 0.38
C ASN A 201 15.90 8.88 1.54
N LYS A 202 15.04 9.90 1.40
CA LYS A 202 14.65 10.79 2.51
C LYS A 202 13.68 10.17 3.52
N ILE A 203 13.19 8.97 3.26
CA ILE A 203 12.38 8.18 4.21
C ILE A 203 13.28 7.06 4.74
N ILE A 204 13.88 7.32 5.90
CA ILE A 204 14.90 6.46 6.52
C ILE A 204 14.32 5.78 7.76
#